data_9415be7223ea9d9f8ac296e9b3724acf
#
_entry.id   9415be7223ea9d9f8ac296e9b3724acf
#
_cell.length_a   1.000
_cell.length_b   1.000
_cell.length_c   1.000
_cell.angle_alpha   90.00
_cell.angle_beta   90.00
_cell.angle_gamma   90.00
#
_symmetry.space_group_name_H-M   'P 1'
#
loop_
_entity.id
_entity.type
_entity.pdbx_description
1 polymer ?
#
loop_
_entity_poly.entity_id
_entity_poly.type
_entity_poly.pdbx_seq_one_letter_code
_entity_poly.pdbx_strand_id
1 'polypeptide(L)'
;NNSPDEFKPLQITISPDLLKVDKALELKLKYKVAKEFAVKNDQNSKKKKKIKYRGAAKTIYKNYANSVVFLYNPTKGKESLGAGFLVDKSGVILTNWHVTNGAKEIFVWPLPKEGAVETEVLFKDIDPYFGSVLAENKGQDLALVKVSGLAPSAKVVELGNNEDVSIGDTVYAIGHPNGLPWSFTLGTVSQIRKNKKWTYEG
;
A
#
# COMPACT_ATOMS: atom_id res chain seq x y z
N ASN A 1 18.93 -26.00 -19.31
CA ASN A 1 19.51 -24.68 -19.00
C ASN A 1 18.40 -23.63 -19.06
N ASN A 2 17.60 -23.55 -18.00
CA ASN A 2 16.67 -22.44 -17.80
C ASN A 2 17.32 -21.51 -16.78
N SER A 3 17.79 -20.35 -17.24
CA SER A 3 18.20 -19.27 -16.38
C SER A 3 16.98 -18.82 -15.54
N PRO A 4 17.17 -18.48 -14.24
CA PRO A 4 16.07 -17.93 -13.45
C PRO A 4 15.64 -16.60 -14.08
N ASP A 5 14.33 -16.46 -14.35
CA ASP A 5 13.75 -15.22 -14.84
C ASP A 5 14.11 -14.08 -13.87
N GLU A 6 14.89 -13.13 -14.36
CA GLU A 6 15.20 -11.90 -13.64
C GLU A 6 13.88 -11.21 -13.25
N PHE A 7 13.71 -11.01 -11.98
CA PHE A 7 12.62 -10.20 -11.42
C PHE A 7 12.77 -8.78 -11.98
N LYS A 8 11.97 -8.43 -12.98
CA LYS A 8 11.97 -7.07 -13.52
C LYS A 8 11.37 -6.15 -12.45
N PRO A 9 12.10 -5.12 -12.02
CA PRO A 9 11.59 -4.15 -11.05
C PRO A 9 10.31 -3.50 -11.59
N LEU A 10 9.40 -3.19 -10.68
CA LEU A 10 8.16 -2.50 -10.95
C LEU A 10 8.44 -1.22 -11.76
N GLN A 11 8.10 -1.20 -13.03
CA GLN A 11 8.17 0.02 -13.84
C GLN A 11 6.90 0.83 -13.62
N ILE A 12 7.00 1.80 -12.71
CA ILE A 12 5.93 2.77 -12.50
C ILE A 12 6.14 3.89 -13.51
N THR A 13 5.22 4.00 -14.47
CA THR A 13 5.25 5.08 -15.45
C THR A 13 4.56 6.31 -14.87
N ILE A 14 5.32 7.35 -14.57
CA ILE A 14 4.82 8.64 -14.09
C ILE A 14 4.49 9.48 -15.31
N SER A 15 3.25 9.97 -15.40
CA SER A 15 2.86 10.88 -16.48
C SER A 15 3.66 12.20 -16.37
N PRO A 16 4.29 12.69 -17.46
CA PRO A 16 5.08 13.93 -17.45
C PRO A 16 4.26 15.16 -17.07
N ASP A 17 2.94 15.17 -17.30
CA ASP A 17 2.06 16.31 -17.03
C ASP A 17 1.75 16.50 -15.53
N LEU A 18 2.04 15.49 -14.70
CA LEU A 18 1.92 15.55 -13.24
C LEU A 18 3.19 16.10 -12.57
N LEU A 19 4.27 16.31 -13.32
CA LEU A 19 5.61 16.65 -12.85
C LEU A 19 5.84 18.16 -12.71
N LYS A 20 4.90 18.92 -12.18
CA LYS A 20 5.26 20.12 -11.40
C LYS A 20 5.70 19.78 -9.97
N VAL A 21 5.74 18.52 -9.62
CA VAL A 21 6.34 17.99 -8.40
C VAL A 21 7.84 17.82 -8.64
N ASP A 22 8.63 18.45 -7.81
CA ASP A 22 10.10 18.52 -7.83
C ASP A 22 10.75 17.24 -8.39
N LYS A 23 11.48 17.39 -9.50
CA LYS A 23 12.23 16.32 -10.19
C LYS A 23 13.16 15.53 -9.26
N ALA A 24 13.58 16.16 -8.15
CA ALA A 24 14.37 15.54 -7.10
C ALA A 24 13.56 14.53 -6.27
N LEU A 25 12.25 14.73 -6.12
CA LEU A 25 11.38 13.78 -5.42
C LEU A 25 11.12 12.54 -6.28
N GLU A 26 10.96 12.70 -7.59
CA GLU A 26 10.82 11.59 -8.55
C GLU A 26 12.04 10.68 -8.56
N LEU A 27 13.25 11.28 -8.64
CA LEU A 27 14.51 10.54 -8.60
C LEU A 27 14.74 9.86 -7.25
N LYS A 28 14.39 10.51 -6.14
CA LYS A 28 14.49 9.94 -4.79
C LYS A 28 13.54 8.76 -4.60
N LEU A 29 12.31 8.84 -5.12
CA LEU A 29 11.35 7.74 -5.07
C LEU A 29 11.81 6.54 -5.91
N LYS A 30 12.22 6.77 -7.17
CA LYS A 30 12.79 5.72 -8.04
C LYS A 30 14.02 5.07 -7.42
N TYR A 31 14.93 5.88 -6.86
CA TYR A 31 16.17 5.40 -6.28
C TYR A 31 15.94 4.69 -4.94
N LYS A 32 15.03 5.18 -4.11
CA LYS A 32 14.72 4.60 -2.80
C LYS A 32 13.98 3.26 -2.96
N VAL A 33 12.97 3.19 -3.82
CA VAL A 33 12.27 1.96 -4.13
C VAL A 33 13.22 0.92 -4.73
N ALA A 34 14.05 1.29 -5.72
CA ALA A 34 15.03 0.38 -6.31
C ALA A 34 16.13 -0.05 -5.32
N LYS A 35 16.60 0.84 -4.46
CA LYS A 35 17.66 0.55 -3.48
C LYS A 35 17.17 -0.29 -2.31
N GLU A 36 15.94 -0.08 -1.84
CA GLU A 36 15.34 -0.90 -0.78
C GLU A 36 15.06 -2.33 -1.27
N PHE A 37 14.70 -2.51 -2.56
CA PHE A 37 14.61 -3.83 -3.19
C PHE A 37 15.98 -4.49 -3.40
N ALA A 38 17.04 -3.73 -3.70
CA ALA A 38 18.37 -4.28 -4.00
C ALA A 38 19.24 -4.53 -2.75
N VAL A 39 19.12 -3.72 -1.70
CA VAL A 39 20.01 -3.80 -0.52
C VAL A 39 19.59 -4.89 0.48
N LYS A 40 18.31 -5.34 0.48
CA LYS A 40 17.86 -6.41 1.39
C LYS A 40 18.25 -7.83 0.94
N ASN A 41 18.76 -8.01 -0.27
CA ASN A 41 19.23 -9.33 -0.72
C ASN A 41 20.55 -9.79 -0.11
N ASP A 42 21.29 -8.94 0.62
CA ASP A 42 22.66 -9.28 1.06
C ASP A 42 22.90 -9.42 2.56
N GLN A 43 21.96 -9.08 3.45
CA GLN A 43 22.22 -9.21 4.89
C GLN A 43 20.95 -9.51 5.71
N ASN A 44 20.46 -10.74 5.76
CA ASN A 44 19.89 -11.26 7.00
C ASN A 44 19.42 -12.73 6.93
N SER A 45 20.34 -13.62 6.88
CA SER A 45 20.10 -15.03 7.25
C SER A 45 20.43 -15.29 8.72
N LYS A 46 19.83 -14.61 9.70
CA LYS A 46 19.93 -15.03 11.11
C LYS A 46 18.84 -14.44 12.00
N LYS A 47 18.09 -15.38 12.62
CA LYS A 47 17.14 -15.29 13.73
C LYS A 47 15.65 -15.19 13.38
N LYS A 48 15.05 -16.32 13.02
CA LYS A 48 13.62 -16.57 13.19
C LYS A 48 13.26 -16.54 14.68
N LYS A 49 12.74 -15.44 15.21
CA LYS A 49 12.07 -15.42 16.52
C LYS A 49 10.69 -16.07 16.36
N LYS A 50 10.45 -17.21 17.04
CA LYS A 50 9.09 -17.76 17.19
C LYS A 50 8.21 -16.75 17.90
N ILE A 51 7.29 -16.11 17.18
CA ILE A 51 6.30 -15.17 17.72
C ILE A 51 5.15 -16.00 18.30
N LYS A 52 4.83 -15.81 19.59
CA LYS A 52 3.64 -16.41 20.22
C LYS A 52 2.38 -15.74 19.65
N TYR A 53 1.59 -16.50 18.90
CA TYR A 53 0.51 -16.02 18.03
C TYR A 53 -0.60 -15.18 18.69
N ARG A 54 -0.91 -15.34 19.99
CA ARG A 54 -1.98 -14.58 20.67
C ARG A 54 -1.67 -13.09 20.94
N GLY A 55 -0.41 -12.69 21.00
CA GLY A 55 -0.01 -11.29 21.17
C GLY A 55 0.27 -10.59 19.84
N ALA A 56 0.56 -11.33 18.77
CA ALA A 56 1.02 -10.80 17.49
C ALA A 56 -0.09 -10.01 16.76
N ALA A 57 -1.31 -10.55 16.66
CA ALA A 57 -2.43 -9.93 15.96
C ALA A 57 -2.74 -8.53 16.51
N LYS A 58 -2.93 -8.42 17.84
CA LYS A 58 -3.19 -7.14 18.52
C LYS A 58 -2.04 -6.16 18.32
N THR A 59 -0.80 -6.63 18.41
CA THR A 59 0.40 -5.80 18.23
C THR A 59 0.52 -5.31 16.80
N ILE A 60 0.25 -6.16 15.81
CA ILE A 60 0.28 -5.79 14.39
C ILE A 60 -0.77 -4.71 14.13
N TYR A 61 -2.02 -4.94 14.52
CA TYR A 61 -3.07 -3.94 14.32
C TYR A 61 -2.71 -2.60 14.98
N LYS A 62 -2.31 -2.63 16.26
CA LYS A 62 -1.90 -1.41 16.99
C LYS A 62 -0.75 -0.65 16.32
N ASN A 63 0.19 -1.39 15.72
CA ASN A 63 1.37 -0.78 15.12
C ASN A 63 1.14 -0.25 13.71
N TYR A 64 0.20 -0.82 12.95
CA TYR A 64 0.07 -0.56 11.51
C TYR A 64 -1.30 -0.02 11.08
N ALA A 65 -2.34 -0.05 11.92
CA ALA A 65 -3.64 0.49 11.54
C ALA A 65 -3.56 1.98 11.15
N ASN A 66 -2.75 2.77 11.85
CA ASN A 66 -2.49 4.18 11.51
C ASN A 66 -1.69 4.39 10.21
N SER A 67 -1.11 3.33 9.67
CA SER A 67 -0.40 3.39 8.38
C SER A 67 -1.32 3.15 7.20
N VAL A 68 -2.52 2.62 7.48
CA VAL A 68 -3.55 2.33 6.48
C VAL A 68 -4.53 3.49 6.41
N VAL A 69 -4.88 3.90 5.20
CA VAL A 69 -5.81 4.99 4.92
C VAL A 69 -6.99 4.49 4.11
N PHE A 70 -8.15 5.08 4.37
CA PHE A 70 -9.34 4.89 3.54
C PHE A 70 -9.26 5.81 2.34
N LEU A 71 -9.53 5.29 1.14
CA LEU A 71 -9.47 6.02 -0.12
C LEU A 71 -10.82 6.00 -0.81
N TYR A 72 -11.21 7.15 -1.35
CA TYR A 72 -12.39 7.28 -2.19
C TYR A 72 -12.08 8.11 -3.43
N ASN A 73 -12.37 7.55 -4.59
CA ASN A 73 -12.33 8.23 -5.87
C ASN A 73 -13.74 8.78 -6.18
N PRO A 74 -13.93 10.11 -6.20
CA PRO A 74 -15.24 10.72 -6.45
C PRO A 74 -15.54 10.92 -7.94
N THR A 75 -14.68 10.47 -8.85
CA THR A 75 -14.84 10.70 -10.28
C THR A 75 -16.09 10.03 -10.79
N LYS A 76 -17.05 10.82 -11.29
CA LYS A 76 -18.34 10.34 -11.78
C LYS A 76 -18.18 9.23 -12.83
N GLY A 77 -18.85 8.10 -12.59
CA GLY A 77 -18.78 6.89 -13.43
C GLY A 77 -17.51 6.06 -13.22
N LYS A 78 -16.70 6.42 -12.22
CA LYS A 78 -15.48 5.71 -11.83
C LYS A 78 -15.32 5.67 -10.31
N GLU A 79 -16.41 5.90 -9.59
CA GLU A 79 -16.40 5.93 -8.14
C GLU A 79 -15.89 4.60 -7.59
N SER A 80 -14.94 4.67 -6.67
CA SER A 80 -14.36 3.48 -6.05
C SER A 80 -13.90 3.76 -4.62
N LEU A 81 -13.98 2.73 -3.80
CA LEU A 81 -13.49 2.71 -2.44
C LEU A 81 -12.32 1.74 -2.33
N GLY A 82 -11.37 2.05 -1.47
CA GLY A 82 -10.26 1.15 -1.25
C GLY A 82 -9.39 1.50 -0.07
N ALA A 83 -8.34 0.73 0.08
CA ALA A 83 -7.30 0.93 1.06
C ALA A 83 -5.99 1.35 0.39
N GLY A 84 -5.21 2.14 1.11
CA GLY A 84 -3.82 2.41 0.80
C GLY A 84 -2.99 2.38 2.07
N PHE A 85 -1.68 2.35 1.94
CA PHE A 85 -0.81 2.41 3.09
C PHE A 85 0.42 3.28 2.84
N LEU A 86 0.90 3.90 3.89
CA LEU A 86 2.00 4.86 3.85
C LEU A 86 3.33 4.16 3.59
N VAL A 87 4.00 4.49 2.49
CA VAL A 87 5.30 3.93 2.10
C VAL A 87 6.45 4.91 2.23
N ASP A 88 6.17 6.20 2.44
CA ASP A 88 7.18 7.22 2.67
C ASP A 88 6.69 8.31 3.64
N LYS A 89 7.58 8.79 4.51
CA LYS A 89 7.29 9.84 5.52
C LYS A 89 6.83 11.17 4.91
N SER A 90 7.11 11.41 3.64
CA SER A 90 6.61 12.59 2.93
C SER A 90 5.12 12.52 2.59
N GLY A 91 4.43 11.41 2.95
CA GLY A 91 3.01 11.22 2.69
C GLY A 91 2.73 10.52 1.37
N VAL A 92 3.63 9.65 0.90
CA VAL A 92 3.37 8.79 -0.27
C VAL A 92 2.67 7.51 0.18
N ILE A 93 1.55 7.23 -0.43
CA ILE A 93 0.67 6.09 -0.18
C ILE A 93 0.73 5.17 -1.39
N LEU A 94 0.88 3.87 -1.15
CA LEU A 94 0.71 2.82 -2.15
C LEU A 94 -0.72 2.28 -2.05
N THR A 95 -1.38 2.16 -3.21
CA THR A 95 -2.73 1.61 -3.35
C THR A 95 -2.86 0.84 -4.67
N ASN A 96 -4.05 0.32 -4.95
CA ASN A 96 -4.35 -0.32 -6.21
C ASN A 96 -4.75 0.72 -7.28
N TRP A 97 -4.43 0.41 -8.55
CA TRP A 97 -4.84 1.23 -9.69
C TRP A 97 -6.37 1.33 -9.80
N HIS A 98 -7.10 0.23 -9.60
CA HIS A 98 -8.56 0.26 -9.71
C HIS A 98 -9.23 1.19 -8.68
N VAL A 99 -8.53 1.55 -7.60
CA VAL A 99 -9.01 2.55 -6.63
C VAL A 99 -8.85 3.97 -7.18
N THR A 100 -7.73 4.27 -7.83
CA THR A 100 -7.52 5.59 -8.46
C THR A 100 -8.19 5.71 -9.82
N ASN A 101 -8.21 4.63 -10.60
CA ASN A 101 -8.91 4.47 -11.88
C ASN A 101 -8.75 5.66 -12.83
N GLY A 102 -7.54 6.22 -12.92
CA GLY A 102 -7.21 7.39 -13.75
C GLY A 102 -7.67 8.73 -13.18
N ALA A 103 -8.09 8.79 -11.92
CA ALA A 103 -8.34 10.06 -11.24
C ALA A 103 -7.03 10.84 -11.05
N LYS A 104 -7.10 12.17 -11.10
CA LYS A 104 -5.97 13.04 -10.75
C LYS A 104 -5.86 13.24 -9.25
N GLU A 105 -7.00 13.27 -8.58
CA GLU A 105 -7.13 13.50 -7.14
C GLU A 105 -8.15 12.55 -6.55
N ILE A 106 -7.93 12.12 -5.33
CA ILE A 106 -8.83 11.26 -4.55
C ILE A 106 -8.92 11.77 -3.11
N PHE A 107 -9.97 11.39 -2.41
CA PHE A 107 -10.12 11.66 -1.00
C PHE A 107 -9.42 10.60 -0.16
N VAL A 108 -8.82 11.04 0.94
CA VAL A 108 -8.00 10.21 1.82
C VAL A 108 -8.37 10.47 3.28
N TRP A 109 -8.77 9.44 4.00
CA TRP A 109 -8.98 9.51 5.45
C TRP A 109 -7.95 8.65 6.17
N PRO A 110 -7.17 9.22 7.10
CA PRO A 110 -6.39 8.43 8.06
C PRO A 110 -7.33 7.80 9.10
N LEU A 111 -6.83 6.81 9.84
CA LEU A 111 -7.58 6.23 10.96
C LEU A 111 -7.95 7.34 11.95
N PRO A 112 -9.26 7.53 12.27
CA PRO A 112 -9.69 8.48 13.27
C PRO A 112 -9.10 8.20 14.66
N LYS A 113 -8.98 9.24 15.49
CA LYS A 113 -8.42 9.10 16.85
C LYS A 113 -9.23 8.14 17.72
N GLU A 114 -10.53 8.13 17.51
CA GLU A 114 -11.52 7.27 18.17
C GLU A 114 -11.43 5.81 17.71
N GLY A 115 -10.67 5.53 16.70
CA GLY A 115 -10.57 4.22 16.04
C GLY A 115 -11.40 4.13 14.77
N ALA A 116 -11.66 2.93 14.30
CA ALA A 116 -12.50 2.70 13.12
C ALA A 116 -13.93 3.12 13.41
N VAL A 117 -14.52 3.86 12.47
CA VAL A 117 -15.92 4.34 12.50
C VAL A 117 -16.64 3.83 11.24
N GLU A 118 -17.96 3.86 11.27
CA GLU A 118 -18.76 3.52 10.08
C GLU A 118 -18.47 4.48 8.92
N THR A 119 -18.61 4.01 7.69
CA THR A 119 -18.29 4.80 6.48
C THR A 119 -19.14 6.07 6.39
N GLU A 120 -20.41 6.01 6.80
CA GLU A 120 -21.31 7.15 6.82
C GLU A 120 -20.83 8.24 7.78
N VAL A 121 -20.32 7.85 8.95
CA VAL A 121 -19.72 8.78 9.92
C VAL A 121 -18.43 9.38 9.36
N LEU A 122 -17.60 8.53 8.73
CA LEU A 122 -16.36 8.98 8.10
C LEU A 122 -16.63 10.08 7.06
N PHE A 123 -17.60 9.88 6.18
CA PHE A 123 -17.92 10.82 5.10
C PHE A 123 -18.64 12.08 5.58
N LYS A 124 -19.45 11.96 6.63
CA LYS A 124 -20.28 13.06 7.12
C LYS A 124 -19.54 13.97 8.10
N ASP A 125 -18.76 13.38 9.00
CA ASP A 125 -18.29 14.06 10.20
C ASP A 125 -16.77 14.29 10.20
N ILE A 126 -16.03 13.72 9.23
CA ILE A 126 -14.57 13.82 9.18
C ILE A 126 -14.13 14.34 7.81
N ASP A 127 -13.48 15.49 7.79
CA ASP A 127 -12.95 16.06 6.57
C ASP A 127 -11.82 15.20 5.98
N PRO A 128 -11.85 14.90 4.68
CA PRO A 128 -10.79 14.18 4.02
C PRO A 128 -9.57 15.04 3.77
N TYR A 129 -8.42 14.39 3.66
CA TYR A 129 -7.28 14.97 2.96
C TYR A 129 -7.46 14.78 1.45
N PHE A 130 -6.80 15.65 0.68
CA PHE A 130 -6.72 15.51 -0.78
C PHE A 130 -5.43 14.80 -1.14
N GLY A 131 -5.55 13.72 -1.90
CA GLY A 131 -4.45 12.94 -2.42
C GLY A 131 -4.28 13.16 -3.91
N SER A 132 -3.10 13.61 -4.34
CA SER A 132 -2.76 13.71 -5.78
C SER A 132 -2.18 12.39 -6.26
N VAL A 133 -2.73 11.84 -7.34
CA VAL A 133 -2.22 10.60 -7.96
C VAL A 133 -0.91 10.92 -8.67
N LEU A 134 0.19 10.32 -8.20
CA LEU A 134 1.52 10.53 -8.74
C LEU A 134 1.86 9.60 -9.89
N ALA A 135 1.43 8.35 -9.78
CA ALA A 135 1.78 7.30 -10.74
C ALA A 135 0.75 6.18 -10.70
N GLU A 136 0.58 5.53 -11.83
CA GLU A 136 -0.33 4.41 -12.00
C GLU A 136 0.32 3.32 -12.85
N ASN A 137 0.07 2.07 -12.50
CA ASN A 137 0.39 0.90 -13.30
C ASN A 137 -0.82 -0.02 -13.38
N LYS A 138 -1.63 0.15 -14.43
CA LYS A 138 -2.84 -0.64 -14.64
C LYS A 138 -2.53 -2.14 -14.73
N GLY A 139 -1.46 -2.52 -15.43
CA GLY A 139 -1.11 -3.93 -15.65
C GLY A 139 -0.74 -4.69 -14.38
N GLN A 140 -0.29 -3.98 -13.35
CA GLN A 140 0.04 -4.53 -12.03
C GLN A 140 -0.97 -4.15 -10.96
N ASP A 141 -2.01 -3.41 -11.33
CA ASP A 141 -3.02 -2.88 -10.41
C ASP A 141 -2.40 -2.10 -9.24
N LEU A 142 -1.47 -1.19 -9.53
CA LEU A 142 -0.78 -0.38 -8.52
C LEU A 142 -0.85 1.10 -8.84
N ALA A 143 -0.95 1.93 -7.79
CA ALA A 143 -0.89 3.38 -7.89
C ALA A 143 -0.17 3.99 -6.69
N LEU A 144 0.42 5.17 -6.90
CA LEU A 144 1.00 6.01 -5.86
C LEU A 144 0.19 7.30 -5.73
N VAL A 145 -0.13 7.65 -4.49
CA VAL A 145 -0.87 8.86 -4.14
C VAL A 145 -0.05 9.67 -3.16
N LYS A 146 0.03 10.98 -3.39
CA LYS A 146 0.70 11.94 -2.49
C LYS A 146 -0.34 12.68 -1.67
N VAL A 147 -0.18 12.66 -0.37
CA VAL A 147 -0.99 13.45 0.57
C VAL A 147 -0.07 14.35 1.38
N SER A 148 -0.46 15.61 1.50
CA SER A 148 0.22 16.58 2.36
C SER A 148 -0.51 16.68 3.71
N GLY A 149 0.24 16.86 4.80
CA GLY A 149 -0.33 17.10 6.12
C GLY A 149 -0.83 15.87 6.87
N LEU A 150 -0.57 14.64 6.38
CA LEU A 150 -0.85 13.44 7.18
C LEU A 150 -0.15 13.51 8.54
N ALA A 151 -0.87 13.09 9.57
CA ALA A 151 -0.40 13.18 10.94
C ALA A 151 0.96 12.47 11.14
N PRO A 152 1.88 13.04 11.93
CA PRO A 152 3.21 12.45 12.18
C PRO A 152 3.17 11.06 12.83
N SER A 153 2.01 10.66 13.38
CA SER A 153 1.81 9.35 14.02
C SER A 153 1.69 8.18 13.04
N ALA A 154 1.45 8.44 11.75
CA ALA A 154 1.41 7.40 10.75
C ALA A 154 2.82 6.81 10.51
N LYS A 155 2.95 5.51 10.73
CA LYS A 155 4.20 4.80 10.47
C LYS A 155 4.30 4.44 9.00
N VAL A 156 5.50 4.57 8.45
CA VAL A 156 5.82 4.00 7.13
C VAL A 156 5.84 2.48 7.25
N VAL A 157 5.12 1.81 6.35
CA VAL A 157 5.15 0.35 6.25
C VAL A 157 6.44 -0.07 5.56
N GLU A 158 7.15 -1.02 6.16
CA GLU A 158 8.31 -1.65 5.53
C GLU A 158 7.84 -2.69 4.52
N LEU A 159 8.36 -2.59 3.30
CA LEU A 159 8.11 -3.59 2.27
C LEU A 159 8.95 -4.84 2.55
N GLY A 160 8.28 -6.00 2.62
CA GLY A 160 8.94 -7.28 2.82
C GLY A 160 9.51 -7.87 1.53
N ASN A 161 10.15 -9.04 1.65
CA ASN A 161 10.64 -9.81 0.52
C ASN A 161 9.79 -11.07 0.35
N ASN A 162 9.44 -11.41 -0.89
CA ASN A 162 8.69 -12.63 -1.22
C ASN A 162 9.46 -13.92 -0.85
N GLU A 163 10.78 -13.87 -0.79
CA GLU A 163 11.61 -15.02 -0.39
C GLU A 163 11.47 -15.38 1.08
N ASP A 164 11.02 -14.43 1.90
CA ASP A 164 10.81 -14.65 3.34
C ASP A 164 9.44 -15.28 3.65
N VAL A 165 8.60 -15.50 2.62
CA VAL A 165 7.23 -16.01 2.75
C VAL A 165 7.18 -17.49 2.39
N SER A 166 6.53 -18.29 3.25
CA SER A 166 6.35 -19.73 3.08
C SER A 166 4.87 -20.12 3.15
N ILE A 167 4.50 -21.22 2.48
CA ILE A 167 3.16 -21.82 2.63
C ILE A 167 2.96 -22.21 4.10
N GLY A 168 1.80 -21.85 4.66
CA GLY A 168 1.48 -22.06 6.07
C GLY A 168 1.84 -20.89 6.97
N ASP A 169 2.56 -19.87 6.48
CA ASP A 169 2.82 -18.66 7.25
C ASP A 169 1.53 -17.92 7.57
N THR A 170 1.44 -17.41 8.80
CA THR A 170 0.32 -16.56 9.22
C THR A 170 0.46 -15.17 8.61
N VAL A 171 -0.61 -14.70 8.00
CA VAL A 171 -0.70 -13.37 7.41
C VAL A 171 -1.88 -12.59 7.99
N TYR A 172 -1.74 -11.28 8.02
CA TYR A 172 -2.76 -10.35 8.48
C TYR A 172 -3.00 -9.31 7.40
N ALA A 173 -4.27 -8.95 7.21
CA ALA A 173 -4.64 -7.85 6.31
C ALA A 173 -5.40 -6.78 7.09
N ILE A 174 -5.09 -5.52 6.80
CA ILE A 174 -5.85 -4.34 7.26
C ILE A 174 -6.33 -3.62 6.01
N GLY A 175 -7.63 -3.41 5.91
CA GLY A 175 -8.22 -2.77 4.73
C GLY A 175 -9.67 -2.36 4.94
N HIS A 176 -10.38 -2.11 3.85
CA HIS A 176 -11.73 -1.57 3.86
C HIS A 176 -12.68 -2.40 2.96
N PRO A 177 -12.78 -3.72 3.19
CA PRO A 177 -13.60 -4.58 2.33
C PRO A 177 -15.06 -4.15 2.40
N ASN A 178 -15.69 -4.00 1.22
CA ASN A 178 -17.10 -3.59 1.10
C ASN A 178 -17.44 -2.30 1.85
N GLY A 179 -16.50 -1.38 1.95
CA GLY A 179 -16.68 -0.13 2.69
C GLY A 179 -16.63 -0.27 4.21
N LEU A 180 -16.23 -1.41 4.78
CA LEU A 180 -16.05 -1.59 6.22
C LEU A 180 -14.65 -1.09 6.65
N PRO A 181 -14.54 0.09 7.27
CA PRO A 181 -13.26 0.73 7.50
C PRO A 181 -12.40 -0.03 8.52
N TRP A 182 -11.09 -0.10 8.24
CA TRP A 182 -10.06 -0.72 9.09
C TRP A 182 -10.36 -2.14 9.56
N SER A 183 -11.04 -2.91 8.72
CA SER A 183 -11.24 -4.35 8.96
C SER A 183 -9.90 -5.06 9.05
N PHE A 184 -9.77 -5.91 10.08
CA PHE A 184 -8.57 -6.70 10.33
C PHE A 184 -8.88 -8.18 10.16
N THR A 185 -8.18 -8.83 9.24
CA THR A 185 -8.37 -10.24 8.94
C THR A 185 -7.10 -11.03 9.15
N LEU A 186 -7.27 -12.29 9.54
CA LEU A 186 -6.22 -13.27 9.76
C LEU A 186 -6.36 -14.39 8.74
N GLY A 187 -5.26 -14.80 8.14
CA GLY A 187 -5.21 -15.92 7.22
C GLY A 187 -3.87 -16.64 7.24
N THR A 188 -3.73 -17.59 6.34
CA THR A 188 -2.46 -18.28 6.09
C THR A 188 -2.12 -18.24 4.61
N VAL A 189 -0.83 -18.25 4.30
CA VAL A 189 -0.36 -18.40 2.92
C VAL A 189 -0.70 -19.81 2.47
N SER A 190 -1.69 -19.96 1.63
CA SER A 190 -2.15 -21.26 1.12
C SER A 190 -1.36 -21.72 -0.09
N GLN A 191 -0.82 -20.79 -0.89
CA GLN A 191 -0.07 -21.09 -2.10
C GLN A 191 0.86 -19.95 -2.49
N ILE A 192 2.03 -20.30 -3.04
CA ILE A 192 2.96 -19.38 -3.70
C ILE A 192 3.09 -19.82 -5.14
N ARG A 193 2.71 -18.94 -6.08
CA ARG A 193 2.79 -19.21 -7.51
C ARG A 193 3.98 -18.46 -8.10
N LYS A 194 4.96 -19.23 -8.59
CA LYS A 194 6.09 -18.68 -9.33
C LYS A 194 5.74 -18.65 -10.83
N ASN A 195 6.21 -17.64 -11.54
CA ASN A 195 6.10 -17.51 -13.01
C ASN A 195 4.66 -17.40 -13.55
N LYS A 196 3.70 -16.95 -12.77
CA LYS A 196 2.37 -16.64 -13.27
C LYS A 196 2.31 -15.16 -13.68
N LYS A 197 2.04 -14.90 -14.96
CA LYS A 197 1.69 -13.53 -15.40
C LYS A 197 0.29 -13.22 -14.88
N TRP A 198 0.18 -12.15 -14.15
CA TRP A 198 -1.10 -11.56 -13.74
C TRP A 198 -1.35 -10.32 -14.59
N THR A 199 -2.53 -10.25 -15.18
CA THR A 199 -3.09 -9.02 -15.75
C THR A 199 -4.37 -8.73 -15.00
N TYR A 200 -4.55 -7.48 -14.58
CA TYR A 200 -5.83 -7.01 -14.06
C TYR A 200 -6.73 -6.71 -15.26
N GLU A 201 -7.79 -7.50 -15.39
CA GLU A 201 -8.87 -7.27 -16.35
C GLU A 201 -10.04 -6.66 -15.58
N GLY A 202 -10.02 -5.33 -15.41
CA GLY A 202 -11.07 -4.55 -14.77
C GLY A 202 -11.75 -3.60 -15.73
#